data_b085adc18040eb964feab57bad178504
#
_entry.id   b085adc18040eb964feab57bad178504
#
_cell.length_a   1.000
_cell.length_b   1.000
_cell.length_c   1.000
_cell.angle_alpha   90.00
_cell.angle_beta   90.00
_cell.angle_gamma   90.00
#
_symmetry.space_group_name_H-M   'P 1'
#
loop_
_entity.id
_entity.type
_entity.pdbx_description
1 polymer ?
#
loop_
_entity_poly.entity_id
_entity_poly.type
_entity_poly.pdbx_seq_one_letter_code
_entity_poly.pdbx_strand_id
1 'polypeptide(L)'
;MNVMKGRIQLIQADITTLEVDALVNAANESLLGGGGVDGAIHRAAGPELLEECRTLGGCSTGQAKITNGYNLKAKFVIHTVGPVWRDGTNGEPQLLTSCYRSCLQLAVENQIQTIAFPSISTGVYGYPIQQASQIAVREVRDFLVKNSLINQVSIVCFSSDDLYCLLYTSDAADE
;
A
#
# COMPACT_ATOMS: atom_id res chain seq x y z
N MET A 1 7.95 8.51 -24.81
CA MET A 1 6.61 8.67 -24.19
C MET A 1 6.58 7.97 -22.86
N ASN A 2 6.26 8.69 -21.79
CA ASN A 2 6.21 8.09 -20.47
C ASN A 2 4.88 7.32 -20.32
N VAL A 3 4.94 5.99 -20.47
CA VAL A 3 3.76 5.10 -20.36
C VAL A 3 3.14 5.14 -18.96
N MET A 4 3.82 5.72 -17.97
CA MET A 4 3.31 5.84 -16.60
C MET A 4 2.47 7.09 -16.38
N LYS A 5 2.49 8.06 -17.31
CA LYS A 5 1.75 9.30 -17.15
C LYS A 5 0.24 9.01 -17.03
N GLY A 6 -0.35 9.38 -15.91
CA GLY A 6 -1.76 9.12 -15.62
C GLY A 6 -2.04 7.77 -14.95
N ARG A 7 -1.09 6.83 -14.94
CA ARG A 7 -1.27 5.54 -14.26
C ARG A 7 -0.77 5.54 -12.82
N ILE A 8 0.13 6.45 -12.46
CA ILE A 8 0.59 6.65 -11.09
C ILE A 8 0.14 8.02 -10.63
N GLN A 9 -0.56 8.07 -9.50
CA GLN A 9 -1.04 9.30 -8.88
C GLN A 9 -0.46 9.40 -7.47
N LEU A 10 0.11 10.56 -7.16
CA LEU A 10 0.65 10.84 -5.81
C LEU A 10 -0.25 11.89 -5.19
N ILE A 11 -0.94 11.55 -4.10
CA ILE A 11 -1.95 12.42 -3.51
C ILE A 11 -1.83 12.48 -1.99
N GLN A 12 -2.26 13.60 -1.43
CA GLN A 12 -2.50 13.73 0.01
C GLN A 12 -4.00 13.58 0.25
N ALA A 13 -4.38 12.54 0.98
CA ALA A 13 -5.79 12.24 1.23
C ALA A 13 -5.94 11.30 2.41
N ASP A 14 -7.18 11.14 2.87
CA ASP A 14 -7.57 10.03 3.74
C ASP A 14 -7.90 8.82 2.86
N ILE A 15 -7.08 7.79 2.92
CA ILE A 15 -7.21 6.61 2.06
C ILE A 15 -8.57 5.92 2.22
N THR A 16 -9.20 6.02 3.40
CA THR A 16 -10.50 5.38 3.67
C THR A 16 -11.65 6.00 2.89
N THR A 17 -11.46 7.18 2.30
CA THR A 17 -12.49 7.88 1.55
C THR A 17 -12.44 7.63 0.05
N LEU A 18 -11.44 6.91 -0.44
CA LEU A 18 -11.19 6.75 -1.87
C LEU A 18 -12.11 5.71 -2.50
N GLU A 19 -12.65 6.05 -3.67
CA GLU A 19 -13.42 5.13 -4.50
C GLU A 19 -12.48 4.40 -5.47
N VAL A 20 -11.87 3.33 -4.98
CA VAL A 20 -10.96 2.48 -5.76
C VAL A 20 -11.46 1.04 -5.67
N ASP A 21 -10.96 0.18 -6.56
CA ASP A 21 -11.30 -1.25 -6.48
C ASP A 21 -10.70 -1.86 -5.20
N ALA A 22 -9.46 -1.52 -4.89
CA ALA A 22 -8.81 -1.99 -3.66
C ALA A 22 -8.01 -0.88 -2.99
N LEU A 23 -8.06 -0.83 -1.66
CA LEU A 23 -7.07 -0.08 -0.90
C LEU A 23 -6.18 -1.05 -0.15
N VAL A 24 -4.94 -0.64 0.05
CA VAL A 24 -3.94 -1.42 0.77
C VAL A 24 -3.90 -0.96 2.23
N ASN A 25 -3.90 -1.93 3.13
CA ASN A 25 -3.76 -1.71 4.56
C ASN A 25 -2.34 -2.10 4.99
N ALA A 26 -1.69 -1.21 5.74
CA ALA A 26 -0.43 -1.51 6.41
C ALA A 26 -0.75 -2.15 7.77
N ALA A 27 -0.87 -3.47 7.76
CA ALA A 27 -1.31 -4.27 8.90
C ALA A 27 -0.12 -4.78 9.72
N ASN A 28 -0.41 -5.40 10.86
CA ASN A 28 0.54 -6.22 11.59
C ASN A 28 0.32 -7.71 11.27
N GLU A 29 1.21 -8.57 11.73
CA GLU A 29 1.19 -10.00 11.37
C GLU A 29 -0.06 -10.73 11.84
N SER A 30 -0.76 -10.23 12.88
CA SER A 30 -2.00 -10.85 13.34
C SER A 30 -3.18 -10.56 12.41
N LEU A 31 -3.16 -9.46 11.69
CA LEU A 31 -4.27 -8.90 10.89
C LEU A 31 -5.51 -8.54 11.73
N LEU A 32 -5.37 -8.40 13.04
CA LEU A 32 -6.49 -8.19 13.95
C LEU A 32 -6.66 -6.71 14.35
N GLY A 33 -6.18 -5.80 13.52
CA GLY A 33 -6.30 -4.37 13.78
C GLY A 33 -5.11 -3.81 14.54
N GLY A 34 -5.08 -2.51 14.66
CA GLY A 34 -4.01 -1.77 15.33
C GLY A 34 -4.25 -0.28 15.26
N GLY A 35 -3.18 0.50 15.35
CA GLY A 35 -3.23 1.95 15.25
C GLY A 35 -2.99 2.45 13.83
N GLY A 36 -2.87 3.77 13.69
CA GLY A 36 -2.56 4.42 12.41
C GLY A 36 -3.58 4.11 11.32
N VAL A 37 -3.10 3.86 10.10
CA VAL A 37 -3.99 3.59 8.96
C VAL A 37 -4.78 2.29 9.15
N ASP A 38 -4.19 1.28 9.79
CA ASP A 38 -4.86 0.01 10.10
C ASP A 38 -6.11 0.25 10.94
N GLY A 39 -5.99 1.01 12.03
CA GLY A 39 -7.13 1.39 12.87
C GLY A 39 -8.18 2.20 12.12
N ALA A 40 -7.75 3.15 11.29
CA ALA A 40 -8.66 3.98 10.50
C ALA A 40 -9.45 3.15 9.50
N ILE A 41 -8.80 2.20 8.83
CA ILE A 41 -9.46 1.31 7.87
C ILE A 41 -10.49 0.42 8.57
N HIS A 42 -10.13 -0.18 9.71
CA HIS A 42 -11.07 -1.01 10.46
C HIS A 42 -12.27 -0.22 10.95
N ARG A 43 -12.07 1.01 11.44
CA ARG A 43 -13.20 1.86 11.87
C ARG A 43 -14.13 2.21 10.71
N ALA A 44 -13.58 2.56 9.56
CA ALA A 44 -14.37 2.93 8.39
C ALA A 44 -15.09 1.72 7.76
N ALA A 45 -14.46 0.56 7.76
CA ALA A 45 -15.03 -0.66 7.19
C ALA A 45 -16.14 -1.26 8.04
N GLY A 46 -16.10 -1.08 9.35
CA GLY A 46 -17.02 -1.70 10.29
C GLY A 46 -16.52 -3.05 10.80
N PRO A 47 -17.25 -3.69 11.72
CA PRO A 47 -16.77 -4.87 12.45
C PRO A 47 -16.61 -6.13 11.58
N GLU A 48 -17.30 -6.21 10.44
CA GLU A 48 -17.21 -7.38 9.56
C GLU A 48 -15.81 -7.56 8.97
N LEU A 49 -15.05 -6.48 8.79
CA LEU A 49 -13.67 -6.60 8.30
C LEU A 49 -12.81 -7.41 9.27
N LEU A 50 -12.91 -7.12 10.56
CA LEU A 50 -12.17 -7.86 11.58
C LEU A 50 -12.59 -9.33 11.61
N GLU A 51 -13.87 -9.61 11.46
CA GLU A 51 -14.38 -10.98 11.43
C GLU A 51 -13.76 -11.76 10.26
N GLU A 52 -13.71 -11.18 9.07
CA GLU A 52 -13.06 -11.83 7.93
C GLU A 52 -11.55 -11.99 8.17
N CYS A 53 -10.87 -10.98 8.69
CA CYS A 53 -9.44 -11.05 9.00
C CYS A 53 -9.10 -12.20 9.93
N ARG A 54 -9.96 -12.50 10.91
CA ARG A 54 -9.76 -13.63 11.83
C ARG A 54 -9.67 -14.97 11.11
N THR A 55 -10.37 -15.12 9.99
CA THR A 55 -10.35 -16.37 9.20
C THR A 55 -9.06 -16.57 8.42
N LEU A 56 -8.24 -15.51 8.27
CA LEU A 56 -7.04 -15.57 7.45
C LEU A 56 -5.83 -16.20 8.18
N GLY A 57 -5.86 -16.23 9.51
CA GLY A 57 -4.77 -16.83 10.29
C GLY A 57 -3.47 -16.03 10.29
N GLY A 58 -3.57 -14.70 10.16
CA GLY A 58 -2.40 -13.82 10.12
C GLY A 58 -1.75 -13.72 8.75
N CYS A 59 -0.65 -12.97 8.69
CA CYS A 59 0.09 -12.74 7.46
C CYS A 59 1.55 -12.43 7.82
N SER A 60 2.49 -13.07 7.14
CA SER A 60 3.92 -12.84 7.37
C SER A 60 4.37 -11.51 6.79
N THR A 61 5.37 -10.90 7.40
CA THR A 61 6.01 -9.68 6.88
C THR A 61 6.43 -9.88 5.42
N GLY A 62 6.10 -8.93 4.55
CA GLY A 62 6.38 -8.99 3.12
C GLY A 62 5.32 -9.68 2.28
N GLN A 63 4.36 -10.34 2.90
CA GLN A 63 3.25 -11.01 2.22
C GLN A 63 2.00 -10.13 2.22
N ALA A 64 0.96 -10.58 1.52
CA ALA A 64 -0.31 -9.87 1.46
C ALA A 64 -1.49 -10.84 1.38
N LYS A 65 -2.64 -10.43 1.93
CA LYS A 65 -3.90 -11.17 1.86
C LYS A 65 -5.04 -10.21 1.56
N ILE A 66 -6.09 -10.68 0.89
CA ILE A 66 -7.20 -9.85 0.44
C ILE A 66 -8.48 -10.20 1.19
N THR A 67 -9.26 -9.17 1.51
CA THR A 67 -10.62 -9.27 2.08
C THR A 67 -11.57 -8.36 1.31
N ASN A 68 -12.86 -8.46 1.63
CA ASN A 68 -13.84 -7.48 1.18
C ASN A 68 -13.66 -6.15 1.92
N GLY A 69 -14.19 -5.07 1.34
CA GLY A 69 -14.08 -3.71 1.90
C GLY A 69 -15.22 -3.31 2.83
N TYR A 70 -16.33 -4.07 2.84
CA TYR A 70 -17.51 -3.82 3.68
C TYR A 70 -18.04 -2.39 3.53
N ASN A 71 -18.00 -1.57 4.60
CA ASN A 71 -18.54 -0.20 4.54
C ASN A 71 -17.61 0.80 3.86
N LEU A 72 -16.39 0.40 3.48
CA LEU A 72 -15.51 1.26 2.70
C LEU A 72 -16.08 1.49 1.30
N LYS A 73 -15.69 2.60 0.67
CA LYS A 73 -16.00 2.82 -0.74
C LYS A 73 -15.21 1.87 -1.65
N ALA A 74 -14.02 1.46 -1.21
CA ALA A 74 -13.23 0.43 -1.89
C ALA A 74 -13.92 -0.93 -1.78
N LYS A 75 -13.88 -1.70 -2.87
CA LYS A 75 -14.50 -3.04 -2.90
C LYS A 75 -13.71 -4.05 -2.07
N PHE A 76 -12.39 -3.92 -2.06
CA PHE A 76 -11.48 -4.87 -1.40
C PHE A 76 -10.47 -4.12 -0.55
N VAL A 77 -9.96 -4.84 0.47
CA VAL A 77 -8.77 -4.42 1.21
C VAL A 77 -7.68 -5.46 1.00
N ILE A 78 -6.51 -5.01 0.58
CA ILE A 78 -5.31 -5.86 0.51
C ILE A 78 -4.46 -5.53 1.73
N HIS A 79 -4.33 -6.49 2.63
CA HIS A 79 -3.56 -6.34 3.87
C HIS A 79 -2.14 -6.81 3.62
N THR A 80 -1.17 -5.95 3.85
CA THR A 80 0.24 -6.31 3.79
C THR A 80 0.94 -5.90 5.07
N VAL A 81 1.98 -6.64 5.43
CA VAL A 81 2.72 -6.43 6.67
C VAL A 81 4.11 -5.92 6.33
N GLY A 82 4.31 -4.62 6.53
CA GLY A 82 5.61 -3.99 6.29
C GLY A 82 6.62 -4.32 7.38
N PRO A 83 7.92 -4.21 7.07
CA PRO A 83 8.96 -4.44 8.06
C PRO A 83 9.05 -3.28 9.06
N VAL A 84 9.43 -3.61 10.30
CA VAL A 84 9.86 -2.63 11.29
C VAL A 84 11.30 -2.21 10.93
N TRP A 85 11.50 -0.91 10.83
CA TRP A 85 12.84 -0.38 10.55
C TRP A 85 13.74 -0.52 11.79
N ARG A 86 14.91 -1.10 11.59
CA ARG A 86 15.93 -1.18 12.65
C ARG A 86 17.16 -0.36 12.27
N ASP A 87 17.85 -0.75 11.18
CA ASP A 87 19.00 0.01 10.67
C ASP A 87 19.18 -0.14 9.15
N GLY A 88 18.28 -0.87 8.50
CA GLY A 88 18.35 -1.12 7.07
C GLY A 88 19.20 -2.31 6.65
N THR A 89 19.78 -3.05 7.62
CA THR A 89 20.66 -4.19 7.35
C THR A 89 20.01 -5.54 7.69
N ASN A 90 18.73 -5.54 8.11
CA ASN A 90 18.01 -6.75 8.51
C ASN A 90 16.99 -7.19 7.45
N GLY A 91 17.24 -6.89 6.17
CA GLY A 91 16.36 -7.26 5.07
C GLY A 91 15.16 -6.34 4.90
N GLU A 92 15.12 -5.19 5.57
CA GLU A 92 13.98 -4.28 5.49
C GLU A 92 13.69 -3.81 4.05
N PRO A 93 14.70 -3.41 3.23
CA PRO A 93 14.42 -3.01 1.85
C PRO A 93 13.79 -4.13 1.02
N GLN A 94 14.26 -5.36 1.16
CA GLN A 94 13.73 -6.52 0.45
C GLN A 94 12.30 -6.84 0.90
N LEU A 95 12.02 -6.73 2.19
CA LEU A 95 10.69 -6.98 2.75
C LEU A 95 9.69 -5.90 2.31
N LEU A 96 10.10 -4.64 2.29
CA LEU A 96 9.22 -3.57 1.80
C LEU A 96 8.94 -3.72 0.30
N THR A 97 9.95 -4.05 -0.48
CA THR A 97 9.82 -4.40 -1.90
C THR A 97 8.79 -5.52 -2.09
N SER A 98 8.90 -6.58 -1.27
CA SER A 98 7.99 -7.73 -1.31
C SER A 98 6.54 -7.31 -1.00
N CYS A 99 6.33 -6.36 -0.08
CA CYS A 99 4.98 -5.85 0.21
C CYS A 99 4.32 -5.27 -1.03
N TYR A 100 5.01 -4.41 -1.77
CA TYR A 100 4.45 -3.80 -2.98
C TYR A 100 4.18 -4.85 -4.05
N ARG A 101 5.12 -5.76 -4.28
CA ARG A 101 4.97 -6.84 -5.27
C ARG A 101 3.81 -7.77 -4.92
N SER A 102 3.71 -8.18 -3.66
CA SER A 102 2.64 -9.08 -3.20
C SER A 102 1.27 -8.43 -3.37
N CYS A 103 1.14 -7.14 -3.05
CA CYS A 103 -0.11 -6.41 -3.22
C CYS A 103 -0.50 -6.29 -4.69
N LEU A 104 0.44 -5.92 -5.56
CA LEU A 104 0.16 -5.74 -6.98
C LEU A 104 -0.17 -7.07 -7.65
N GLN A 105 0.49 -8.15 -7.25
CA GLN A 105 0.19 -9.50 -7.74
C GLN A 105 -1.22 -9.94 -7.36
N LEU A 106 -1.62 -9.73 -6.11
CA LEU A 106 -3.01 -10.00 -5.68
C LEU A 106 -4.02 -9.16 -6.44
N ALA A 107 -3.68 -7.90 -6.73
CA ALA A 107 -4.55 -7.03 -7.50
C ALA A 107 -4.80 -7.60 -8.89
N VAL A 108 -3.78 -8.05 -9.59
CA VAL A 108 -3.92 -8.67 -10.91
C VAL A 108 -4.74 -9.96 -10.82
N GLU A 109 -4.47 -10.81 -9.84
CA GLU A 109 -5.19 -12.08 -9.64
C GLU A 109 -6.68 -11.87 -9.38
N ASN A 110 -7.06 -10.74 -8.79
CA ASN A 110 -8.45 -10.40 -8.47
C ASN A 110 -9.05 -9.38 -9.44
N GLN A 111 -8.41 -9.14 -10.60
CA GLN A 111 -8.89 -8.27 -11.67
C GLN A 111 -9.14 -6.83 -11.19
N ILE A 112 -8.33 -6.36 -10.26
CA ILE A 112 -8.39 -5.00 -9.72
C ILE A 112 -7.73 -4.06 -10.73
N GLN A 113 -8.44 -2.97 -11.07
CA GLN A 113 -7.97 -1.98 -12.03
C GLN A 113 -7.47 -0.70 -11.36
N THR A 114 -7.99 -0.38 -10.18
CA THR A 114 -7.57 0.79 -9.41
C THR A 114 -7.20 0.38 -8.00
N ILE A 115 -6.02 0.80 -7.55
CA ILE A 115 -5.48 0.43 -6.24
C ILE A 115 -4.84 1.64 -5.58
N ALA A 116 -5.03 1.79 -4.28
CA ALA A 116 -4.44 2.86 -3.48
C ALA A 116 -3.55 2.28 -2.39
N PHE A 117 -2.33 2.79 -2.29
CA PHE A 117 -1.35 2.40 -1.27
C PHE A 117 -1.17 3.49 -0.24
N PRO A 118 -1.09 3.15 1.05
CA PRO A 118 -0.56 4.07 2.06
C PRO A 118 0.96 4.07 2.00
N SER A 119 1.59 4.92 2.80
CA SER A 119 3.04 4.90 2.98
C SER A 119 3.42 3.77 3.95
N ILE A 120 3.73 2.60 3.42
CA ILE A 120 3.95 1.38 4.21
C ILE A 120 5.22 1.54 5.06
N SER A 121 5.14 1.14 6.33
CA SER A 121 6.22 1.10 7.33
C SER A 121 6.75 2.47 7.79
N THR A 122 6.24 3.59 7.29
CA THR A 122 6.81 4.91 7.59
C THR A 122 6.23 5.57 8.84
N GLY A 123 5.19 5.01 9.43
CA GLY A 123 4.62 5.48 10.69
C GLY A 123 5.38 4.92 11.90
N VAL A 124 4.67 4.18 12.75
CA VAL A 124 5.24 3.61 13.99
C VAL A 124 6.43 2.69 13.72
N TYR A 125 6.46 2.03 12.57
CA TYR A 125 7.56 1.14 12.20
C TYR A 125 8.85 1.88 11.83
N GLY A 126 8.79 3.19 11.65
CA GLY A 126 9.96 4.07 11.59
C GLY A 126 10.81 3.99 10.33
N TYR A 127 10.32 3.39 9.24
CA TYR A 127 11.07 3.35 7.99
C TYR A 127 11.29 4.79 7.47
N PRO A 128 12.53 5.19 7.14
CA PRO A 128 12.76 6.54 6.62
C PRO A 128 11.96 6.80 5.35
N ILE A 129 11.20 7.88 5.34
CA ILE A 129 10.23 8.18 4.26
C ILE A 129 10.91 8.29 2.90
N GLN A 130 12.10 8.87 2.82
CA GLN A 130 12.79 9.03 1.55
C GLN A 130 13.15 7.68 0.92
N GLN A 131 13.69 6.76 1.72
CA GLN A 131 14.06 5.43 1.26
C GLN A 131 12.82 4.59 0.93
N ALA A 132 11.78 4.67 1.77
CA ALA A 132 10.51 3.99 1.54
C ALA A 132 9.85 4.48 0.24
N SER A 133 9.86 5.77 -0.01
CA SER A 133 9.30 6.38 -1.22
C SER A 133 10.01 5.90 -2.48
N GLN A 134 11.32 5.76 -2.44
CA GLN A 134 12.09 5.24 -3.58
C GLN A 134 11.66 3.82 -3.93
N ILE A 135 11.47 2.97 -2.93
CA ILE A 135 11.02 1.59 -3.13
C ILE A 135 9.60 1.58 -3.70
N ALA A 136 8.68 2.36 -3.12
CA ALA A 136 7.30 2.42 -3.56
C ALA A 136 7.19 2.82 -5.04
N VAL A 137 7.82 3.91 -5.43
CA VAL A 137 7.76 4.42 -6.81
C VAL A 137 8.41 3.44 -7.77
N ARG A 138 9.56 2.89 -7.42
CA ARG A 138 10.28 1.93 -8.26
C ARG A 138 9.45 0.67 -8.50
N GLU A 139 8.90 0.07 -7.45
CA GLU A 139 8.16 -1.19 -7.56
C GLU A 139 6.84 -1.01 -8.31
N VAL A 140 6.12 0.06 -8.06
CA VAL A 140 4.88 0.37 -8.79
C VAL A 140 5.20 0.58 -10.27
N ARG A 141 6.21 1.36 -10.58
CA ARG A 141 6.62 1.64 -11.96
C ARG A 141 7.02 0.36 -12.69
N ASP A 142 7.91 -0.44 -12.10
CA ASP A 142 8.40 -1.69 -12.70
C ASP A 142 7.25 -2.66 -12.97
N PHE A 143 6.30 -2.74 -12.06
CA PHE A 143 5.14 -3.62 -12.21
C PHE A 143 4.23 -3.13 -13.35
N LEU A 144 3.94 -1.84 -13.43
CA LEU A 144 3.05 -1.28 -14.44
C LEU A 144 3.62 -1.39 -15.85
N VAL A 145 4.95 -1.36 -16.00
CA VAL A 145 5.60 -1.58 -17.30
C VAL A 145 5.26 -2.96 -17.85
N LYS A 146 5.15 -3.96 -16.98
CA LYS A 146 4.92 -5.36 -17.36
C LYS A 146 3.44 -5.76 -17.34
N ASN A 147 2.55 -4.94 -16.77
CA ASN A 147 1.14 -5.28 -16.58
C ASN A 147 0.24 -4.13 -17.00
N SER A 148 -0.65 -4.41 -17.95
CA SER A 148 -1.60 -3.41 -18.47
C SER A 148 -2.96 -3.46 -17.77
N LEU A 149 -3.23 -4.45 -16.92
CA LEU A 149 -4.53 -4.62 -16.25
C LEU A 149 -4.84 -3.51 -15.26
N ILE A 150 -3.84 -3.03 -14.54
CA ILE A 150 -4.03 -1.98 -13.55
C ILE A 150 -4.02 -0.62 -14.25
N ASN A 151 -5.14 0.09 -14.20
CA ASN A 151 -5.30 1.38 -14.86
C ASN A 151 -4.65 2.51 -14.06
N GLN A 152 -4.75 2.45 -12.73
CA GLN A 152 -4.23 3.52 -11.88
C GLN A 152 -3.80 2.97 -10.52
N VAL A 153 -2.61 3.40 -10.09
CA VAL A 153 -2.10 3.22 -8.74
C VAL A 153 -1.99 4.59 -8.09
N SER A 154 -2.66 4.77 -6.95
CA SER A 154 -2.53 5.98 -6.14
C SER A 154 -1.64 5.68 -4.95
N ILE A 155 -0.60 6.49 -4.75
CA ILE A 155 0.21 6.45 -3.53
C ILE A 155 -0.27 7.61 -2.67
N VAL A 156 -0.80 7.29 -1.49
CA VAL A 156 -1.56 8.22 -0.65
C VAL A 156 -0.74 8.57 0.56
N CYS A 157 -0.49 9.86 0.73
CA CYS A 157 0.25 10.40 1.86
C CYS A 157 -0.70 11.08 2.84
N PHE A 158 -0.39 10.98 4.12
CA PHE A 158 -1.15 11.63 5.16
C PHE A 158 -0.75 13.10 5.33
N SER A 159 0.54 13.42 5.12
CA SER A 159 1.07 14.78 5.30
C SER A 159 1.56 15.37 3.98
N SER A 160 1.61 16.72 3.93
CA SER A 160 2.17 17.43 2.78
C SER A 160 3.67 17.21 2.65
N ASP A 161 4.38 17.01 3.77
CA ASP A 161 5.82 16.75 3.75
C ASP A 161 6.12 15.40 3.09
N ASP A 162 5.34 14.37 3.41
CA ASP A 162 5.48 13.05 2.80
C ASP A 162 5.14 13.09 1.31
N LEU A 163 4.11 13.84 0.94
CA LEU A 163 3.76 14.02 -0.47
C LEU A 163 4.89 14.71 -1.23
N TYR A 164 5.49 15.74 -0.65
CA TYR A 164 6.62 16.42 -1.26
C TYR A 164 7.80 15.48 -1.49
N CYS A 165 8.09 14.63 -0.52
CA CYS A 165 9.15 13.63 -0.62
C CYS A 165 8.88 12.65 -1.78
N LEU A 166 7.65 12.18 -1.94
CA LEU A 166 7.25 11.29 -3.04
C LEU A 166 7.36 11.98 -4.39
N LEU A 167 6.90 13.22 -4.49
CA LEU A 167 6.98 13.99 -5.74
C LEU A 167 8.42 14.20 -6.17
N TYR A 168 9.31 14.55 -5.24
CA TYR A 168 10.73 14.70 -5.52
C TYR A 168 11.36 13.39 -6.00
N THR A 169 11.01 12.28 -5.35
CA THR A 169 11.50 10.94 -5.72
C THR A 169 11.03 10.55 -7.11
N SER A 170 9.77 10.83 -7.45
CA SER A 170 9.19 10.53 -8.76
C SER A 170 9.86 11.35 -9.86
N ASP A 171 10.07 12.64 -9.64
CA ASP A 171 10.73 13.51 -10.60
C ASP A 171 12.18 13.05 -10.87
N ALA A 172 12.91 12.72 -9.82
CA ALA A 172 14.29 12.23 -9.95
C ALA A 172 14.36 10.90 -10.71
N ALA A 173 13.33 10.06 -10.57
CA ALA A 173 13.27 8.77 -11.24
C ALA A 173 12.89 8.90 -12.74
N ASP A 174 12.26 10.01 -13.12
CA ASP A 174 11.90 10.29 -14.52
C ASP A 174 13.05 10.93 -15.32
N GLU A 175 14.11 11.36 -14.66
CA GLU A 175 15.34 11.83 -15.29
C GLU A 175 16.24 10.65 -15.67
#